data_687e80c0bd39e314db414efa440913f7
#
_entry.id   687e80c0bd39e314db414efa440913f7
#
_cell.length_a   1.000
_cell.length_b   1.000
_cell.length_c   1.000
_cell.angle_alpha   90.00
_cell.angle_beta   90.00
_cell.angle_gamma   90.00
#
_symmetry.space_group_name_H-M   'P 1'
#
loop_
_entity.id
_entity.type
_entity.pdbx_description
1 polymer ?
#
loop_
_entity_poly.entity_id
_entity_poly.type
_entity_poly.pdbx_seq_one_letter_code
_entity_poly.pdbx_strand_id
1 'polypeptide(L)'
;MKKYLIIFMCFWGGINFSCSNWLDIKPSDRISEENNFSDLAGFKKALNGVYIELNNPDLYGKNLSCEFIEILAQRYAVGDENKSNKELMKFSYNGSAGRGKSTSIWGTAYKLIANANLILKNVEQHRDILVGEYYNLVKGEALALRALLHFDLFRLFGPV
;
A
#
# COMPACT_ATOMS: atom_id res chain seq x y z
N MET A 1 40.02 24.65 -43.08
CA MET A 1 39.69 24.42 -41.64
C MET A 1 38.27 24.86 -41.28
N LYS A 2 37.77 26.03 -41.64
CA LYS A 2 36.41 26.49 -41.32
C LYS A 2 35.27 25.57 -41.85
N LYS A 3 35.42 24.94 -43.03
CA LYS A 3 34.38 24.05 -43.60
C LYS A 3 34.18 22.78 -42.78
N TYR A 4 35.20 22.19 -42.19
CA TYR A 4 35.11 20.99 -41.37
C TYR A 4 34.51 21.28 -39.97
N LEU A 5 34.71 22.51 -39.46
CA LEU A 5 34.13 22.96 -38.20
C LEU A 5 32.59 23.07 -38.29
N ILE A 6 32.08 23.55 -39.46
CA ILE A 6 30.64 23.66 -39.69
C ILE A 6 29.98 22.27 -39.79
N ILE A 7 30.65 21.32 -40.50
CA ILE A 7 30.15 19.94 -40.63
C ILE A 7 30.11 19.24 -39.27
N PHE A 8 31.12 19.46 -38.42
CA PHE A 8 31.17 18.90 -37.05
C PHE A 8 30.08 19.50 -36.15
N MET A 9 29.79 20.79 -36.30
CA MET A 9 28.74 21.49 -35.52
C MET A 9 27.33 21.06 -35.96
N CYS A 10 27.09 20.76 -37.25
CA CYS A 10 25.82 20.20 -37.74
C CYS A 10 25.63 18.75 -37.32
N PHE A 11 26.68 17.95 -37.20
CA PHE A 11 26.61 16.56 -36.76
C PHE A 11 26.28 16.46 -35.25
N TRP A 12 26.75 17.40 -34.44
CA TRP A 12 26.46 17.42 -32.99
C TRP A 12 25.08 18.01 -32.65
N GLY A 13 24.53 18.88 -33.50
CA GLY A 13 23.18 19.44 -33.33
C GLY A 13 22.05 18.45 -33.65
N GLY A 14 22.33 17.37 -34.42
CA GLY A 14 21.33 16.37 -34.84
C GLY A 14 21.05 15.24 -33.83
N ILE A 15 21.83 15.11 -32.76
CA ILE A 15 21.79 13.95 -31.87
C ILE A 15 20.80 14.14 -30.67
N ASN A 16 20.19 15.32 -30.55
CA ASN A 16 19.30 15.63 -29.41
C ASN A 16 17.80 15.40 -29.67
N PHE A 17 17.40 14.71 -30.73
CA PHE A 17 16.03 14.23 -30.86
C PHE A 17 15.84 12.97 -30.03
N SER A 18 15.79 13.15 -28.71
CA SER A 18 15.34 12.10 -27.78
C SER A 18 13.84 11.89 -27.98
N CYS A 19 13.47 10.73 -28.51
CA CYS A 19 12.06 10.31 -28.58
C CYS A 19 11.55 10.06 -27.17
N SER A 20 10.98 11.06 -26.51
CA SER A 20 10.39 10.94 -25.15
C SER A 20 9.23 9.95 -25.09
N ASN A 21 8.48 9.78 -26.19
CA ASN A 21 7.31 8.91 -26.24
C ASN A 21 7.64 7.40 -26.32
N TRP A 22 8.88 7.01 -26.67
CA TRP A 22 9.24 5.60 -26.74
C TRP A 22 9.54 4.98 -25.37
N LEU A 23 9.86 5.80 -24.39
CA LEU A 23 10.12 5.37 -23.01
C LEU A 23 8.85 5.38 -22.13
N ASP A 24 7.75 5.92 -22.62
CA ASP A 24 6.46 5.94 -21.89
C ASP A 24 5.68 4.64 -22.13
N ILE A 25 6.32 3.51 -21.82
CA ILE A 25 5.67 2.20 -21.84
C ILE A 25 4.83 2.11 -20.58
N LYS A 26 3.54 2.41 -20.69
CA LYS A 26 2.57 2.05 -19.65
C LYS A 26 2.47 0.52 -19.61
N PRO A 27 2.82 -0.14 -18.49
CA PRO A 27 2.66 -1.59 -18.39
C PRO A 27 1.21 -1.96 -18.69
N SER A 28 1.00 -2.84 -19.67
CA SER A 28 -0.34 -3.23 -20.14
C SER A 28 -1.15 -4.00 -19.09
N ASP A 29 -0.49 -4.46 -18.03
CA ASP A 29 -1.07 -5.21 -16.92
C ASP A 29 -1.48 -4.33 -15.73
N ARG A 30 -1.15 -3.03 -15.75
CA ARG A 30 -1.58 -2.07 -14.71
C ARG A 30 -2.65 -1.15 -15.26
N ILE A 31 -3.82 -1.22 -14.66
CA ILE A 31 -4.87 -0.21 -14.86
C ILE A 31 -4.27 1.12 -14.39
N SER A 32 -4.22 2.12 -15.28
CA SER A 32 -3.73 3.44 -14.88
C SER A 32 -4.63 4.03 -13.78
N GLU A 33 -4.05 4.83 -12.87
CA GLU A 33 -4.80 5.50 -11.81
C GLU A 33 -6.03 6.24 -12.38
N GLU A 34 -5.84 6.96 -13.48
CA GLU A 34 -6.91 7.70 -14.17
C GLU A 34 -8.06 6.80 -14.64
N ASN A 35 -7.75 5.62 -15.21
CA ASN A 35 -8.78 4.69 -15.66
C ASN A 35 -9.51 4.02 -14.50
N ASN A 36 -8.83 3.81 -13.38
CA ASN A 36 -9.43 3.15 -12.21
C ASN A 36 -10.42 4.05 -11.47
N PHE A 37 -10.22 5.37 -11.50
CA PHE A 37 -11.07 6.35 -10.83
C PHE A 37 -11.94 7.16 -11.80
N SER A 38 -12.19 6.64 -13.01
CA SER A 38 -13.01 7.29 -14.03
C SER A 38 -14.51 7.19 -13.79
N ASP A 39 -14.96 6.30 -12.92
CA ASP A 39 -16.37 6.10 -12.57
C ASP A 39 -16.56 5.64 -11.11
N LEU A 40 -17.81 5.62 -10.65
CA LEU A 40 -18.16 5.15 -9.30
C LEU A 40 -17.78 3.68 -9.08
N ALA A 41 -17.83 2.85 -10.12
CA ALA A 41 -17.48 1.44 -10.00
C ALA A 41 -16.00 1.26 -9.69
N GLY A 42 -15.14 2.10 -10.25
CA GLY A 42 -13.71 2.13 -9.96
C GLY A 42 -13.41 2.47 -8.49
N PHE A 43 -14.09 3.46 -7.92
CA PHE A 43 -13.98 3.78 -6.50
C PHE A 43 -14.42 2.60 -5.60
N LYS A 44 -15.54 1.97 -5.94
CA LYS A 44 -16.01 0.76 -5.22
C LYS A 44 -15.03 -0.39 -5.32
N LYS A 45 -14.43 -0.62 -6.51
CA LYS A 45 -13.39 -1.64 -6.69
C LYS A 45 -12.15 -1.35 -5.85
N ALA A 46 -11.72 -0.09 -5.78
CA ALA A 46 -10.57 0.31 -4.98
C ALA A 46 -10.82 0.07 -3.48
N LEU A 47 -11.98 0.45 -2.95
CA LEU A 47 -12.39 0.16 -1.57
C LEU A 47 -12.45 -1.35 -1.31
N ASN A 48 -13.11 -2.11 -2.18
CA ASN A 48 -13.17 -3.57 -2.06
C ASN A 48 -11.78 -4.21 -2.07
N GLY A 49 -10.84 -3.68 -2.87
CA GLY A 49 -9.46 -4.10 -2.87
C GLY A 49 -8.79 -3.91 -1.50
N VAL A 50 -9.05 -2.81 -0.81
CA VAL A 50 -8.56 -2.60 0.57
C VAL A 50 -9.19 -3.60 1.52
N TYR A 51 -10.51 -3.84 1.45
CA TYR A 51 -11.19 -4.83 2.30
C TYR A 51 -10.68 -6.26 2.08
N ILE A 52 -10.42 -6.66 0.84
CA ILE A 52 -9.84 -7.97 0.51
C ILE A 52 -8.44 -8.09 1.14
N GLU A 53 -7.61 -7.07 0.99
CA GLU A 53 -6.26 -7.07 1.55
C GLU A 53 -6.24 -6.99 3.09
N LEU A 54 -7.27 -6.47 3.74
CA LEU A 54 -7.40 -6.56 5.20
C LEU A 54 -7.46 -8.03 5.68
N ASN A 55 -8.00 -8.94 4.85
CA ASN A 55 -8.01 -10.37 5.14
C ASN A 55 -6.66 -11.07 4.85
N ASN A 56 -5.61 -10.32 4.54
CA ASN A 56 -4.27 -10.86 4.40
C ASN A 56 -3.81 -11.50 5.73
N PRO A 57 -3.14 -12.68 5.70
CA PRO A 57 -2.61 -13.32 6.90
C PRO A 57 -1.69 -12.43 7.75
N ASP A 58 -1.03 -11.46 7.15
CA ASP A 58 -0.20 -10.49 7.87
C ASP A 58 -1.03 -9.53 8.73
N LEU A 59 -2.32 -9.34 8.41
CA LEU A 59 -3.25 -8.48 9.15
C LEU A 59 -4.36 -9.30 9.81
N TYR A 60 -5.62 -8.97 9.51
CA TYR A 60 -6.78 -9.55 10.19
C TYR A 60 -7.12 -10.98 9.74
N GLY A 61 -6.55 -11.44 8.60
CA GLY A 61 -6.68 -12.84 8.18
C GLY A 61 -6.02 -13.82 9.15
N LYS A 62 -5.02 -13.38 9.94
CA LYS A 62 -4.35 -14.25 10.90
C LYS A 62 -3.68 -13.48 12.05
N ASN A 63 -2.68 -12.64 11.78
CA ASN A 63 -1.81 -12.06 12.82
C ASN A 63 -2.57 -11.16 13.80
N LEU A 64 -3.45 -10.29 13.31
CA LEU A 64 -4.21 -9.33 14.11
C LEU A 64 -5.56 -9.87 14.62
N SER A 65 -5.85 -11.13 14.39
CA SER A 65 -7.11 -11.76 14.81
C SER A 65 -6.91 -12.98 15.70
N CYS A 66 -6.11 -13.95 15.29
CA CYS A 66 -6.06 -15.25 15.94
C CYS A 66 -4.66 -15.83 16.17
N GLU A 67 -3.58 -15.14 15.76
CA GLU A 67 -2.23 -15.67 16.01
C GLU A 67 -1.35 -14.71 16.83
N PHE A 68 -0.78 -13.69 16.23
CA PHE A 68 0.24 -12.85 16.89
C PHE A 68 -0.29 -12.18 18.17
N ILE A 69 -1.44 -11.51 18.07
CA ILE A 69 -2.04 -10.84 19.25
C ILE A 69 -2.50 -11.82 20.31
N GLU A 70 -3.00 -13.00 19.93
CA GLU A 70 -3.47 -14.00 20.87
C GLU A 70 -2.32 -14.71 21.61
N ILE A 71 -1.18 -14.90 20.91
CA ILE A 71 0.05 -15.41 21.54
C ILE A 71 0.58 -14.37 22.54
N LEU A 72 0.63 -13.10 22.18
CA LEU A 72 1.04 -12.02 23.09
C LEU A 72 0.09 -11.89 24.30
N ALA A 73 -1.20 -12.09 24.07
CA ALA A 73 -2.21 -12.13 25.14
C ALA A 73 -2.14 -13.42 25.99
N GLN A 74 -1.25 -14.35 25.67
CA GLN A 74 -1.07 -15.64 26.37
C GLN A 74 -2.35 -16.48 26.45
N ARG A 75 -3.20 -16.39 25.41
CA ARG A 75 -4.45 -17.15 25.33
C ARG A 75 -4.25 -18.59 24.83
N TYR A 76 -3.08 -18.90 24.27
CA TYR A 76 -2.74 -20.23 23.79
C TYR A 76 -1.62 -20.85 24.61
N ALA A 77 -1.74 -22.14 24.88
CA ALA A 77 -0.58 -22.96 25.26
C ALA A 77 0.24 -23.28 24.00
N VAL A 78 1.45 -22.79 23.92
CA VAL A 78 2.36 -23.08 22.79
C VAL A 78 3.17 -24.31 23.11
N GLY A 79 3.10 -25.35 22.26
CA GLY A 79 3.87 -26.58 22.39
C GLY A 79 5.39 -26.36 22.31
N ASP A 80 6.16 -27.31 22.82
CA ASP A 80 7.63 -27.21 22.92
C ASP A 80 8.32 -27.19 21.57
N GLU A 81 7.70 -27.76 20.58
CA GLU A 81 8.16 -27.78 19.19
C GLU A 81 8.17 -26.40 18.54
N ASN A 82 7.32 -25.46 18.99
CA ASN A 82 7.21 -24.14 18.41
C ASN A 82 8.02 -23.09 19.19
N LYS A 83 9.35 -23.18 19.07
CA LYS A 83 10.29 -22.28 19.75
C LYS A 83 10.02 -20.81 19.46
N SER A 84 9.68 -20.48 18.22
CA SER A 84 9.43 -19.11 17.77
C SER A 84 8.24 -18.46 18.49
N ASN A 85 7.14 -19.18 18.61
CA ASN A 85 5.96 -18.67 19.32
C ASN A 85 6.17 -18.65 20.85
N LYS A 86 7.02 -19.53 21.37
CA LYS A 86 7.43 -19.45 22.78
C LYS A 86 8.24 -18.20 23.13
N GLU A 87 9.09 -17.74 22.20
CA GLU A 87 9.79 -16.46 22.37
C GLU A 87 8.79 -15.29 22.42
N LEU A 88 7.79 -15.31 21.52
CA LEU A 88 6.71 -14.30 21.53
C LEU A 88 5.90 -14.30 22.84
N MET A 89 5.58 -15.48 23.39
CA MET A 89 4.91 -15.58 24.70
C MET A 89 5.72 -14.95 25.83
N LYS A 90 7.05 -14.94 25.72
CA LYS A 90 7.96 -14.28 26.67
C LYS A 90 8.21 -12.81 26.31
N PHE A 91 7.44 -12.24 25.38
CA PHE A 91 7.61 -10.87 24.87
C PHE A 91 9.01 -10.61 24.30
N SER A 92 9.67 -11.64 23.80
CA SER A 92 10.98 -11.53 23.10
C SER A 92 10.77 -11.17 21.65
N TYR A 93 10.76 -9.85 21.36
CA TYR A 93 10.53 -9.34 20.00
C TYR A 93 11.79 -9.36 19.12
N ASN A 94 12.98 -9.55 19.71
CA ASN A 94 14.25 -9.54 18.97
C ASN A 94 14.54 -10.83 18.20
N GLY A 95 13.78 -11.91 18.46
CA GLY A 95 13.85 -13.15 17.72
C GLY A 95 13.36 -13.02 16.29
N SER A 96 13.69 -14.01 15.44
CA SER A 96 13.29 -14.01 14.02
C SER A 96 11.77 -13.95 13.83
N ALA A 97 11.01 -14.65 14.68
CA ALA A 97 9.55 -14.64 14.63
C ALA A 97 8.97 -13.28 14.98
N GLY A 98 9.43 -12.64 16.06
CA GLY A 98 8.97 -11.32 16.47
C GLY A 98 9.24 -10.27 15.40
N ARG A 99 10.46 -10.19 14.91
CA ARG A 99 10.84 -9.26 13.83
C ARG A 99 10.09 -9.53 12.53
N GLY A 100 9.98 -10.81 12.12
CA GLY A 100 9.28 -11.19 10.90
C GLY A 100 7.81 -10.73 10.93
N LYS A 101 7.08 -11.09 11.98
CA LYS A 101 5.67 -10.71 12.14
C LYS A 101 5.48 -9.18 12.25
N SER A 102 6.32 -8.51 13.02
CA SER A 102 6.25 -7.04 13.13
C SER A 102 6.49 -6.35 11.79
N THR A 103 7.50 -6.79 11.02
CA THR A 103 7.79 -6.25 9.69
C THR A 103 6.66 -6.49 8.70
N SER A 104 6.09 -7.71 8.69
CA SER A 104 4.95 -8.05 7.83
C SER A 104 3.72 -7.20 8.14
N ILE A 105 3.33 -7.13 9.43
CA ILE A 105 2.18 -6.32 9.87
C ILE A 105 2.39 -4.86 9.47
N TRP A 106 3.56 -4.29 9.81
CA TRP A 106 3.90 -2.91 9.50
C TRP A 106 3.82 -2.62 8.00
N GLY A 107 4.53 -3.42 7.20
CA GLY A 107 4.60 -3.22 5.73
C GLY A 107 3.24 -3.34 5.06
N THR A 108 2.45 -4.36 5.44
CA THR A 108 1.12 -4.59 4.85
C THR A 108 0.14 -3.50 5.29
N ALA A 109 0.15 -3.07 6.55
CA ALA A 109 -0.70 -1.99 7.03
C ALA A 109 -0.39 -0.66 6.33
N TYR A 110 0.89 -0.28 6.19
CA TYR A 110 1.26 0.94 5.47
C TYR A 110 0.96 0.90 3.98
N LYS A 111 1.05 -0.28 3.34
CA LYS A 111 0.58 -0.47 1.96
C LYS A 111 -0.91 -0.15 1.83
N LEU A 112 -1.74 -0.60 2.78
CA LEU A 112 -3.17 -0.32 2.76
C LEU A 112 -3.49 1.13 3.12
N ILE A 113 -2.74 1.74 4.03
CA ILE A 113 -2.85 3.18 4.32
C ILE A 113 -2.54 3.99 3.06
N ALA A 114 -1.52 3.62 2.29
CA ALA A 114 -1.21 4.28 1.02
C ALA A 114 -2.35 4.14 0.01
N ASN A 115 -2.97 2.95 -0.08
CA ASN A 115 -4.14 2.73 -0.94
C ASN A 115 -5.34 3.58 -0.48
N ALA A 116 -5.61 3.66 0.83
CA ALA A 116 -6.67 4.52 1.36
C ALA A 116 -6.39 6.01 1.07
N ASN A 117 -5.14 6.45 1.17
CA ASN A 117 -4.75 7.81 0.81
C ASN A 117 -4.93 8.09 -0.69
N LEU A 118 -4.64 7.10 -1.55
CA LEU A 118 -4.88 7.22 -2.99
C LEU A 118 -6.37 7.39 -3.30
N ILE A 119 -7.24 6.61 -2.65
CA ILE A 119 -8.70 6.75 -2.78
C ILE A 119 -9.12 8.16 -2.33
N LEU A 120 -8.66 8.62 -1.17
CA LEU A 120 -8.99 9.94 -0.63
C LEU A 120 -8.55 11.09 -1.57
N LYS A 121 -7.35 10.98 -2.15
CA LYS A 121 -6.86 11.94 -3.15
C LYS A 121 -7.79 12.01 -4.34
N ASN A 122 -8.18 10.85 -4.89
CA ASN A 122 -9.04 10.79 -6.07
C ASN A 122 -10.49 11.20 -5.76
N VAL A 123 -11.01 10.95 -4.56
CA VAL A 123 -12.33 11.46 -4.12
C VAL A 123 -12.39 12.99 -4.19
N GLU A 124 -11.31 13.68 -3.81
CA GLU A 124 -11.27 15.14 -3.88
C GLU A 124 -11.16 15.66 -5.32
N GLN A 125 -10.48 14.93 -6.19
CA GLN A 125 -10.25 15.31 -7.59
C GLN A 125 -11.45 15.04 -8.50
N HIS A 126 -12.30 14.05 -8.18
CA HIS A 126 -13.39 13.55 -9.02
C HIS A 126 -14.75 13.69 -8.33
N ARG A 127 -15.01 14.87 -7.75
CA ARG A 127 -16.30 15.18 -7.08
C ARG A 127 -17.49 15.14 -8.03
N ASP A 128 -17.26 15.40 -9.29
CA ASP A 128 -18.25 15.36 -10.37
C ASP A 128 -18.75 13.94 -10.66
N ILE A 129 -17.91 12.94 -10.44
CA ILE A 129 -18.25 11.51 -10.60
C ILE A 129 -19.01 10.98 -9.38
N LEU A 130 -18.66 11.46 -8.19
CA LEU A 130 -19.24 11.00 -6.92
C LEU A 130 -20.46 11.85 -6.53
N VAL A 131 -21.54 11.68 -7.28
CA VAL A 131 -22.77 12.50 -7.12
C VAL A 131 -23.55 12.06 -5.87
N GLY A 132 -24.16 13.03 -5.17
CA GLY A 132 -25.04 12.80 -4.03
C GLY A 132 -24.31 12.24 -2.81
N GLU A 133 -24.82 11.15 -2.26
CA GLU A 133 -24.28 10.54 -1.03
C GLU A 133 -22.97 9.80 -1.24
N TYR A 134 -22.65 9.41 -2.47
CA TYR A 134 -21.46 8.59 -2.77
C TYR A 134 -20.14 9.27 -2.42
N TYR A 135 -20.06 10.60 -2.54
CA TYR A 135 -18.87 11.34 -2.10
C TYR A 135 -18.59 11.12 -0.60
N ASN A 136 -19.62 11.31 0.23
CA ASN A 136 -19.48 11.15 1.68
C ASN A 136 -19.26 9.68 2.08
N LEU A 137 -19.92 8.76 1.39
CA LEU A 137 -19.77 7.32 1.63
C LEU A 137 -18.34 6.86 1.37
N VAL A 138 -17.83 7.06 0.16
CA VAL A 138 -16.48 6.62 -0.25
C VAL A 138 -15.40 7.30 0.59
N LYS A 139 -15.54 8.61 0.83
CA LYS A 139 -14.63 9.36 1.68
C LYS A 139 -14.64 8.86 3.12
N GLY A 140 -15.83 8.64 3.68
CA GLY A 140 -16.01 8.15 5.05
C GLY A 140 -15.41 6.76 5.24
N GLU A 141 -15.65 5.83 4.33
CA GLU A 141 -15.07 4.49 4.36
C GLU A 141 -13.54 4.53 4.28
N ALA A 142 -12.97 5.27 3.34
CA ALA A 142 -11.53 5.38 3.20
C ALA A 142 -10.87 6.01 4.44
N LEU A 143 -11.50 7.02 5.04
CA LEU A 143 -11.05 7.62 6.31
C LEU A 143 -11.11 6.62 7.47
N ALA A 144 -12.20 5.85 7.57
CA ALA A 144 -12.39 4.85 8.62
C ALA A 144 -11.35 3.72 8.51
N LEU A 145 -11.11 3.21 7.31
CA LEU A 145 -10.09 2.20 7.05
C LEU A 145 -8.68 2.70 7.41
N ARG A 146 -8.35 3.92 7.01
CA ARG A 146 -7.08 4.56 7.37
C ARG A 146 -6.93 4.72 8.88
N ALA A 147 -7.98 5.17 9.56
CA ALA A 147 -7.97 5.35 11.01
C ALA A 147 -7.82 4.01 11.75
N LEU A 148 -8.52 2.96 11.31
CA LEU A 148 -8.41 1.61 11.87
C LEU A 148 -6.96 1.10 11.82
N LEU A 149 -6.34 1.19 10.64
CA LEU A 149 -4.97 0.72 10.44
C LEU A 149 -3.96 1.51 11.28
N HIS A 150 -4.07 2.84 11.33
CA HIS A 150 -3.21 3.65 12.20
C HIS A 150 -3.42 3.35 13.67
N PHE A 151 -4.67 3.12 14.09
CA PHE A 151 -4.97 2.78 15.48
C PHE A 151 -4.33 1.45 15.88
N ASP A 152 -4.37 0.43 15.02
CA ASP A 152 -3.71 -0.84 15.32
C ASP A 152 -2.20 -0.76 15.29
N LEU A 153 -1.63 0.00 14.35
CA LEU A 153 -0.19 0.30 14.37
C LEU A 153 0.23 1.01 15.66
N PHE A 154 -0.56 2.01 16.09
CA PHE A 154 -0.31 2.70 17.35
C PHE A 154 -0.37 1.76 18.57
N ARG A 155 -1.36 0.88 18.61
CA ARG A 155 -1.51 -0.10 19.72
C ARG A 155 -0.36 -1.09 19.79
N LEU A 156 0.19 -1.49 18.62
CA LEU A 156 1.23 -2.52 18.55
C LEU A 156 2.64 -1.94 18.71
N PHE A 157 2.87 -0.77 18.15
CA PHE A 157 4.22 -0.21 18.01
C PHE A 157 4.43 1.10 18.79
N GLY A 158 3.37 1.69 19.33
CA GLY A 158 3.41 2.99 19.98
C GLY A 158 3.26 4.16 19.02
N PRO A 159 3.59 5.40 19.46
CA PRO A 159 3.50 6.58 18.62
C PRO A 159 4.43 6.45 17.40
N VAL A 160 3.87 6.63 16.22
CA VAL A 160 4.56 6.57 14.93
C VAL A 160 4.43 7.89 14.19
#